data_2445e94dc5e318d60ce937485b32c3cb
#
_entry.id   2445e94dc5e318d60ce937485b32c3cb
#
_cell.length_a   1.000
_cell.length_b   1.000
_cell.length_c   1.000
_cell.angle_alpha   90.00
_cell.angle_beta   90.00
_cell.angle_gamma   90.00
#
_symmetry.space_group_name_H-M   'P 1'
#
loop_
_entity.id
_entity.type
_entity.pdbx_description
1 polymer ?
#
loop_
_entity_poly.entity_id
_entity_poly.type
_entity_poly.pdbx_seq_one_letter_code
_entity_poly.pdbx_strand_id
1 'polypeptide(L)'
;MKEELGVDGDVAAFTAGLGANLGMPGCAGVWPVLLAVFTINQQGIGYSAGQYVLLIILTLLVSIGTVGVPGTATITATALFASAGLPVEMIVLFSPISSIVDMARTATNVVGAAAATVLTAETEGLLDHEVYNGEVSVKSVKKVTAA
;
A
#
# COMPACT_ATOMS: atom_id res chain seq x y z
N MET A 1 12.37 -8.70 7.24
CA MET A 1 12.41 -7.49 8.10
C MET A 1 13.38 -7.67 9.26
N LYS A 2 13.23 -8.70 10.14
CA LYS A 2 14.14 -8.90 11.27
C LYS A 2 15.60 -9.07 10.84
N GLU A 3 15.87 -9.89 9.83
CA GLU A 3 17.23 -10.26 9.41
C GLU A 3 17.92 -9.25 8.48
N GLU A 4 17.14 -8.38 7.83
CA GLU A 4 17.65 -7.45 6.81
C GLU A 4 17.45 -5.98 7.21
N LEU A 5 16.45 -5.70 8.03
CA LEU A 5 16.10 -4.34 8.46
C LEU A 5 16.28 -4.12 9.97
N GLY A 6 16.76 -5.11 10.72
CA GLY A 6 17.00 -4.97 12.14
C GLY A 6 15.75 -4.72 13.00
N VAL A 7 14.54 -4.98 12.47
CA VAL A 7 13.31 -4.75 13.19
C VAL A 7 13.04 -5.89 14.17
N ASP A 8 12.58 -5.57 15.39
CA ASP A 8 12.14 -6.59 16.35
C ASP A 8 11.08 -7.53 15.77
N GLY A 9 11.10 -8.79 16.19
CA GLY A 9 10.25 -9.83 15.60
C GLY A 9 8.76 -9.62 15.84
N ASP A 10 8.39 -9.13 17.01
CA ASP A 10 6.99 -8.92 17.39
C ASP A 10 6.43 -7.68 16.70
N VAL A 11 7.22 -6.59 16.62
CA VAL A 11 6.88 -5.39 15.84
C VAL A 11 6.72 -5.75 14.37
N ALA A 12 7.64 -6.53 13.79
CA ALA A 12 7.56 -6.95 12.40
C ALA A 12 6.32 -7.80 12.12
N ALA A 13 5.96 -8.74 12.99
CA ALA A 13 4.78 -9.57 12.82
C ALA A 13 3.48 -8.77 12.93
N PHE A 14 3.38 -7.89 13.92
CA PHE A 14 2.20 -7.06 14.14
C PHE A 14 1.99 -6.06 13.00
N THR A 15 3.01 -5.26 12.68
CA THR A 15 2.89 -4.21 11.67
C THR A 15 2.75 -4.75 10.26
N ALA A 16 3.42 -5.88 9.92
CA ALA A 16 3.24 -6.53 8.63
C ALA A 16 1.82 -7.10 8.48
N GLY A 17 1.29 -7.73 9.53
CA GLY A 17 -0.09 -8.22 9.55
C GLY A 17 -1.12 -7.10 9.42
N LEU A 18 -0.90 -5.98 10.11
CA LEU A 18 -1.75 -4.79 10.01
C LEU A 18 -1.65 -4.15 8.63
N GLY A 19 -0.44 -3.99 8.10
CA GLY A 19 -0.18 -3.42 6.78
C GLY A 19 -0.78 -4.23 5.63
N ALA A 20 -0.85 -5.57 5.77
CA ALA A 20 -1.52 -6.43 4.79
C ALA A 20 -3.05 -6.23 4.76
N ASN A 21 -3.65 -5.67 5.81
CA ASN A 21 -5.10 -5.50 5.94
C ASN A 21 -5.56 -4.03 5.90
N LEU A 22 -4.68 -3.07 6.21
CA LEU A 22 -5.05 -1.66 6.31
C LEU A 22 -4.15 -0.72 5.48
N GLY A 23 -3.13 -1.25 4.84
CA GLY A 23 -2.13 -0.42 4.19
C GLY A 23 -1.82 -0.87 2.77
N MET A 24 -2.73 -0.64 1.85
CA MET A 24 -2.52 -0.97 0.43
C MET A 24 -2.47 0.27 -0.46
N PRO A 25 -1.44 1.13 -0.32
CA PRO A 25 -1.38 2.40 -1.04
C PRO A 25 -1.40 2.21 -2.57
N GLY A 26 -0.81 1.15 -3.09
CA GLY A 26 -0.79 0.86 -4.53
C GLY A 26 -2.16 0.42 -5.06
N CYS A 27 -2.83 -0.51 -4.38
CA CYS A 27 -4.09 -1.10 -4.87
C CYS A 27 -5.32 -0.28 -4.48
N ALA A 28 -5.32 0.33 -3.29
CA ALA A 28 -6.47 1.02 -2.76
C ALA A 28 -6.36 2.56 -2.81
N GLY A 29 -5.15 3.09 -3.00
CA GLY A 29 -4.89 4.52 -3.15
C GLY A 29 -4.59 4.91 -4.59
N VAL A 30 -3.38 4.61 -5.05
CA VAL A 30 -2.87 5.11 -6.35
C VAL A 30 -3.70 4.63 -7.54
N TRP A 31 -4.03 3.36 -7.62
CA TRP A 31 -4.73 2.80 -8.77
C TRP A 31 -6.14 3.35 -8.95
N PRO A 32 -7.02 3.34 -7.93
CA PRO A 32 -8.38 3.90 -8.08
C PRO A 32 -8.38 5.37 -8.47
N VAL A 33 -7.47 6.18 -7.88
CA VAL A 33 -7.36 7.61 -8.19
C VAL A 33 -6.87 7.83 -9.62
N LEU A 34 -5.87 7.06 -10.06
CA LEU A 34 -5.36 7.14 -11.42
C LEU A 34 -6.47 6.87 -12.45
N LEU A 35 -7.26 5.82 -12.22
CA LEU A 35 -8.41 5.52 -13.08
C LEU A 35 -9.48 6.61 -13.03
N ALA A 36 -9.77 7.15 -11.85
CA ALA A 36 -10.76 8.20 -11.68
C ALA A 36 -10.35 9.48 -12.43
N VAL A 37 -9.11 9.94 -12.23
CA VAL A 37 -8.58 11.12 -12.92
C VAL A 37 -8.53 10.90 -14.43
N PHE A 38 -8.12 9.73 -14.89
CA PHE A 38 -8.14 9.40 -16.31
C PHE A 38 -9.56 9.47 -16.88
N THR A 39 -10.54 8.86 -16.19
CA THR A 39 -11.95 8.85 -16.62
C THR A 39 -12.52 10.26 -16.68
N ILE A 40 -12.26 11.08 -15.66
CA ILE A 40 -12.70 12.48 -15.63
C ILE A 40 -12.17 13.25 -16.85
N ASN A 41 -10.88 13.12 -17.14
CA ASN A 41 -10.25 13.80 -18.27
C ASN A 41 -10.72 13.24 -19.61
N GLN A 42 -10.84 11.92 -19.75
CA GLN A 42 -11.24 11.27 -21.00
C GLN A 42 -12.68 11.61 -21.41
N GLN A 43 -13.57 11.73 -20.43
CA GLN A 43 -14.98 12.05 -20.68
C GLN A 43 -15.27 13.55 -20.65
N GLY A 44 -14.27 14.39 -20.41
CA GLY A 44 -14.43 15.84 -20.33
C GLY A 44 -15.36 16.28 -19.19
N ILE A 45 -15.41 15.50 -18.11
CA ILE A 45 -16.22 15.84 -16.93
C ILE A 45 -15.60 17.05 -16.26
N GLY A 46 -16.35 18.14 -16.14
CA GLY A 46 -15.92 19.34 -15.43
C GLY A 46 -15.78 19.07 -13.94
N TYR A 47 -14.56 18.82 -13.47
CA TYR A 47 -14.25 18.52 -12.07
C TYR A 47 -13.65 19.76 -11.39
N SER A 48 -14.32 20.26 -10.36
CA SER A 48 -13.85 21.39 -9.57
C SER A 48 -12.77 20.98 -8.56
N ALA A 49 -11.98 21.93 -8.08
CA ALA A 49 -10.97 21.67 -7.04
C ALA A 49 -11.58 21.03 -5.78
N GLY A 50 -12.79 21.42 -5.39
CA GLY A 50 -13.51 20.83 -4.26
C GLY A 50 -13.85 19.36 -4.47
N GLN A 51 -14.18 18.96 -5.70
CA GLN A 51 -14.46 17.57 -6.04
C GLN A 51 -13.18 16.72 -6.04
N TYR A 52 -12.04 17.27 -6.43
CA TYR A 52 -10.75 16.58 -6.26
C TYR A 52 -10.40 16.36 -4.78
N VAL A 53 -10.64 17.35 -3.92
CA VAL A 53 -10.46 17.18 -2.47
C VAL A 53 -11.39 16.08 -1.92
N LEU A 54 -12.66 16.08 -2.35
CA LEU A 54 -13.60 15.01 -1.99
C LEU A 54 -13.11 13.64 -2.48
N LEU A 55 -12.59 13.55 -3.69
CA LEU A 55 -12.04 12.31 -4.25
C LEU A 55 -10.88 11.78 -3.39
N ILE A 56 -10.01 12.66 -2.90
CA ILE A 56 -8.92 12.30 -1.97
C ILE A 56 -9.49 11.73 -0.67
N ILE A 57 -10.46 12.39 -0.06
CA ILE A 57 -11.11 11.94 1.19
C ILE A 57 -11.77 10.58 0.99
N LEU A 58 -12.53 10.41 -0.09
CA LEU A 58 -13.18 9.12 -0.41
C LEU A 58 -12.15 8.02 -0.62
N THR A 59 -11.03 8.31 -1.29
CA THR A 59 -9.95 7.35 -1.51
C THR A 59 -9.32 6.91 -0.18
N LEU A 60 -9.08 7.83 0.74
CA LEU A 60 -8.56 7.50 2.06
C LEU A 60 -9.51 6.59 2.84
N LEU A 61 -10.81 6.90 2.83
CA LEU A 61 -11.83 6.09 3.51
C LEU A 61 -11.92 4.67 2.92
N VAL A 62 -11.93 4.56 1.59
CA VAL A 62 -11.96 3.27 0.89
C VAL A 62 -10.67 2.49 1.18
N SER A 63 -9.51 3.15 1.20
CA SER A 63 -8.21 2.52 1.46
C SER A 63 -8.11 1.92 2.86
N ILE A 64 -8.62 2.61 3.89
CA ILE A 64 -8.61 2.12 5.27
C ILE A 64 -9.47 0.86 5.43
N GLY A 65 -10.60 0.79 4.73
CA GLY A 65 -11.52 -0.36 4.80
C GLY A 65 -11.15 -1.54 3.90
N THR A 66 -9.98 -1.52 3.27
CA THR A 66 -9.63 -2.49 2.24
C THR A 66 -8.74 -3.60 2.77
N VAL A 67 -9.17 -4.84 2.57
CA VAL A 67 -8.42 -6.05 2.92
C VAL A 67 -7.58 -6.56 1.75
N GLY A 68 -6.40 -7.12 2.03
CA GLY A 68 -5.50 -7.71 1.06
C GLY A 68 -5.97 -9.05 0.49
N VAL A 69 -6.90 -8.99 -0.45
CA VAL A 69 -7.41 -10.18 -1.16
C VAL A 69 -7.21 -10.04 -2.67
N PRO A 70 -7.18 -11.14 -3.42
CA PRO A 70 -7.15 -11.07 -4.89
C PRO A 70 -8.30 -10.21 -5.43
N GLY A 71 -7.99 -9.29 -6.35
CA GLY A 71 -8.98 -8.38 -6.91
C GLY A 71 -9.24 -7.09 -6.13
N THR A 72 -8.53 -6.86 -5.02
CA THR A 72 -8.65 -5.65 -4.18
C THR A 72 -8.66 -4.36 -5.00
N ALA A 73 -7.78 -4.22 -5.99
CA ALA A 73 -7.69 -3.02 -6.83
C ALA A 73 -8.98 -2.75 -7.62
N THR A 74 -9.66 -3.79 -8.09
CA THR A 74 -10.95 -3.67 -8.78
C THR A 74 -12.06 -3.30 -7.79
N ILE A 75 -12.09 -3.96 -6.63
CA ILE A 75 -13.08 -3.69 -5.58
C ILE A 75 -12.99 -2.24 -5.12
N THR A 76 -11.78 -1.76 -4.82
CA THR A 76 -11.55 -0.38 -4.35
C THR A 76 -11.84 0.66 -5.43
N ALA A 77 -11.46 0.40 -6.68
CA ALA A 77 -11.80 1.27 -7.80
C ALA A 77 -13.32 1.35 -7.98
N THR A 78 -14.03 0.23 -7.91
CA THR A 78 -15.49 0.21 -8.01
C THR A 78 -16.15 0.99 -6.87
N ALA A 79 -15.70 0.81 -5.64
CA ALA A 79 -16.19 1.54 -4.48
C ALA A 79 -15.95 3.06 -4.62
N LEU A 80 -14.75 3.46 -5.06
CA LEU A 80 -14.42 4.86 -5.28
C LEU A 80 -15.28 5.48 -6.39
N PHE A 81 -15.41 4.80 -7.54
CA PHE A 81 -16.19 5.28 -8.67
C PHE A 81 -17.65 5.44 -8.30
N ALA A 82 -18.25 4.44 -7.65
CA ALA A 82 -19.62 4.52 -7.17
C ALA A 82 -19.83 5.67 -6.18
N SER A 83 -18.89 5.88 -5.25
CA SER A 83 -18.95 6.96 -4.26
C SER A 83 -18.77 8.35 -4.88
N ALA A 84 -17.96 8.46 -5.93
CA ALA A 84 -17.68 9.70 -6.63
C ALA A 84 -18.67 10.00 -7.78
N GLY A 85 -19.64 9.11 -8.04
CA GLY A 85 -20.59 9.23 -9.15
C GLY A 85 -19.95 9.09 -10.53
N LEU A 86 -18.83 8.37 -10.62
CA LEU A 86 -18.13 8.10 -11.88
C LEU A 86 -18.64 6.80 -12.54
N PRO A 87 -18.56 6.69 -13.88
CA PRO A 87 -19.04 5.50 -14.60
C PRO A 87 -18.16 4.29 -14.32
N VAL A 88 -18.68 3.30 -13.59
CA VAL A 88 -17.97 2.09 -13.17
C VAL A 88 -17.58 1.18 -14.35
N GLU A 89 -18.25 1.32 -15.48
CA GLU A 89 -17.96 0.57 -16.72
C GLU A 89 -16.53 0.82 -17.22
N MET A 90 -15.97 1.99 -16.93
CA MET A 90 -14.60 2.34 -17.29
C MET A 90 -13.57 1.42 -16.62
N ILE A 91 -13.87 0.86 -15.45
CA ILE A 91 -12.98 -0.06 -14.73
C ILE A 91 -12.77 -1.35 -15.52
N VAL A 92 -13.82 -1.85 -16.16
CA VAL A 92 -13.75 -3.07 -16.98
C VAL A 92 -12.81 -2.88 -18.17
N LEU A 93 -12.82 -1.70 -18.78
CA LEU A 93 -11.93 -1.36 -19.90
C LEU A 93 -10.45 -1.43 -19.52
N PHE A 94 -10.13 -1.11 -18.27
CA PHE A 94 -8.74 -1.15 -17.77
C PHE A 94 -8.32 -2.49 -17.18
N SER A 95 -9.19 -3.50 -17.16
CA SER A 95 -8.89 -4.80 -16.57
C SER A 95 -7.62 -5.45 -17.14
N PRO A 96 -7.36 -5.46 -18.48
CA PRO A 96 -6.13 -6.03 -19.03
C PRO A 96 -4.87 -5.28 -18.57
N ILE A 97 -4.93 -3.96 -18.51
CA ILE A 97 -3.82 -3.11 -18.06
C ILE A 97 -3.60 -3.29 -16.56
N SER A 98 -4.68 -3.44 -15.80
CA SER A 98 -4.63 -3.67 -14.35
C SER A 98 -3.75 -4.87 -14.00
N SER A 99 -3.83 -5.95 -14.75
CA SER A 99 -3.02 -7.15 -14.50
C SER A 99 -1.52 -6.93 -14.72
N ILE A 100 -1.16 -6.10 -15.72
CA ILE A 100 0.25 -5.76 -15.98
C ILE A 100 0.80 -4.84 -14.88
N VAL A 101 0.02 -3.86 -14.47
CA VAL A 101 0.42 -2.87 -13.45
C VAL A 101 0.38 -3.44 -12.03
N ASP A 102 -0.24 -4.61 -11.84
CA ASP A 102 -0.39 -5.23 -10.51
C ASP A 102 0.95 -5.48 -9.82
N MET A 103 1.96 -5.84 -10.56
CA MET A 103 3.32 -6.04 -10.02
C MET A 103 3.85 -4.78 -9.33
N ALA A 104 3.71 -3.61 -9.98
CA ALA A 104 4.17 -2.33 -9.41
C ALA A 104 3.34 -1.91 -8.19
N ARG A 105 2.02 -2.13 -8.23
CA ARG A 105 1.13 -1.86 -7.09
C ARG A 105 1.44 -2.72 -5.89
N THR A 106 1.67 -4.01 -6.11
CA THR A 106 2.04 -4.97 -5.06
C THR A 106 3.39 -4.60 -4.46
N ALA A 107 4.37 -4.24 -5.27
CA ALA A 107 5.66 -3.74 -4.78
C ALA A 107 5.48 -2.50 -3.90
N THR A 108 4.64 -1.54 -4.31
CA THR A 108 4.32 -0.33 -3.54
C THR A 108 3.68 -0.68 -2.18
N ASN A 109 2.77 -1.65 -2.14
CA ASN A 109 2.15 -2.10 -0.89
C ASN A 109 3.18 -2.70 0.07
N VAL A 110 4.06 -3.58 -0.44
CA VAL A 110 5.11 -4.23 0.37
C VAL A 110 6.10 -3.21 0.92
N VAL A 111 6.58 -2.28 0.07
CA VAL A 111 7.51 -1.22 0.50
C VAL A 111 6.85 -0.29 1.51
N GLY A 112 5.58 0.07 1.32
CA GLY A 112 4.83 0.88 2.28
C GLY A 112 4.70 0.21 3.64
N ALA A 113 4.35 -1.07 3.68
CA ALA A 113 4.29 -1.85 4.92
C ALA A 113 5.66 -1.97 5.60
N ALA A 114 6.73 -2.19 4.82
CA ALA A 114 8.10 -2.26 5.35
C ALA A 114 8.54 -0.92 5.95
N ALA A 115 8.29 0.19 5.25
CA ALA A 115 8.63 1.53 5.73
C ALA A 115 7.88 1.88 7.03
N ALA A 116 6.58 1.58 7.10
CA ALA A 116 5.80 1.77 8.32
C ALA A 116 6.33 0.93 9.48
N THR A 117 6.74 -0.32 9.21
CA THR A 117 7.33 -1.21 10.22
C THR A 117 8.65 -0.66 10.78
N VAL A 118 9.53 -0.18 9.92
CA VAL A 118 10.81 0.41 10.34
C VAL A 118 10.57 1.68 11.17
N LEU A 119 9.66 2.54 10.72
CA LEU A 119 9.31 3.76 11.44
C LEU A 119 8.73 3.47 12.83
N THR A 120 7.86 2.46 12.94
CA THR A 120 7.31 2.03 14.23
C THR A 120 8.41 1.48 15.14
N ALA A 121 9.29 0.61 14.60
CA ALA A 121 10.40 0.07 15.37
C ALA A 121 11.36 1.15 15.86
N GLU A 122 11.62 2.17 15.05
CA GLU A 122 12.44 3.32 15.43
C GLU A 122 11.81 4.13 16.56
N THR A 123 10.51 4.44 16.44
CA THR A 123 9.80 5.23 17.46
C THR A 123 9.68 4.52 18.80
N GLU A 124 9.62 3.19 18.80
CA GLU A 124 9.57 2.34 19.99
C GLU A 124 10.96 1.95 20.53
N GLY A 125 12.05 2.36 19.87
CA GLY A 125 13.41 1.99 20.25
C GLY A 125 13.72 0.50 20.08
N LEU A 126 13.06 -0.15 19.15
CA LEU A 126 13.13 -1.59 18.85
C LEU A 126 13.76 -1.86 17.46
N LEU A 127 14.49 -0.87 16.92
CA LEU A 127 15.27 -1.00 15.69
C LEU A 127 16.74 -1.24 16.04
N ASP A 128 17.31 -2.30 15.49
CA ASP A 128 18.75 -2.57 15.55
C ASP A 128 19.46 -1.80 14.42
N HIS A 129 20.08 -0.69 14.78
CA HIS A 129 20.77 0.20 13.83
C HIS A 129 22.00 -0.43 13.17
N GLU A 130 22.68 -1.36 13.83
CA GLU A 130 23.85 -2.03 13.25
C GLU A 130 23.42 -2.96 12.09
N VAL A 131 22.31 -3.66 12.28
CA VAL A 131 21.69 -4.49 11.23
C VAL A 131 21.08 -3.62 10.13
N TYR A 132 20.36 -2.55 10.51
CA TYR A 132 19.71 -1.64 9.56
C TYR A 132 20.72 -0.96 8.62
N ASN A 133 21.86 -0.54 9.15
CA ASN A 133 22.95 0.08 8.39
C ASN A 133 23.80 -0.93 7.61
N GLY A 134 23.54 -2.23 7.78
CA GLY A 134 24.30 -3.30 7.11
C GLY A 134 25.68 -3.58 7.70
N GLU A 135 25.97 -3.09 8.91
CA GLU A 135 27.24 -3.29 9.60
C GLU A 135 27.38 -4.72 10.13
N VAL A 136 26.26 -5.32 10.54
CA VAL A 136 26.19 -6.69 11.07
C VAL A 136 25.03 -7.45 10.42
N SER A 137 25.28 -8.69 10.03
CA SER A 137 24.20 -9.58 9.57
C SER A 137 23.74 -10.48 10.72
N VAL A 138 22.42 -10.53 10.97
CA VAL A 138 21.82 -11.42 12.00
C VAL A 138 22.21 -12.89 11.80
N LYS A 139 22.49 -13.30 10.58
CA LYS A 139 23.01 -14.66 10.27
C LYS A 139 24.41 -14.92 10.83
N SER A 140 25.24 -13.88 10.93
CA SER A 140 26.57 -14.00 11.53
C SER A 140 26.53 -14.08 13.06
N VAL A 141 25.61 -13.31 13.68
CA VAL A 141 25.42 -13.33 15.15
C VAL A 141 24.94 -14.69 15.64
N LYS A 142 23.95 -15.29 14.95
CA LYS A 142 23.46 -16.65 15.29
C LYS A 142 24.54 -17.73 15.20
N LYS A 143 25.55 -17.58 14.32
CA LYS A 143 26.68 -18.53 14.20
C LYS A 143 27.63 -18.43 15.37
N VAL A 144 27.84 -17.24 15.93
CA VAL A 144 28.73 -17.01 17.09
C VAL A 144 28.07 -17.49 18.37
N THR A 145 26.76 -17.38 18.54
CA THR A 145 26.05 -17.82 19.76
C THR A 145 25.77 -19.33 19.80
N ALA A 146 25.92 -20.03 18.67
CA ALA A 146 25.71 -21.48 18.55
C ALA A 146 27.02 -22.30 18.57
N ALA A 147 28.16 -21.65 18.70
CA ALA A 147 29.50 -22.22 18.87
C ALA A 147 30.00 -22.05 20.31
#